data_8ce23f6d6f6d363d81e21dfc84e47480
#
_entry.id   8ce23f6d6f6d363d81e21dfc84e47480
#
_cell.length_a   1.000
_cell.length_b   1.000
_cell.length_c   1.000
_cell.angle_alpha   90.00
_cell.angle_beta   90.00
_cell.angle_gamma   90.00
#
_symmetry.space_group_name_H-M   'P 1'
#
loop_
_entity.id
_entity.type
_entity.pdbx_description
1 polymer ?
#
loop_
_entity_poly.entity_id
_entity_poly.type
_entity_poly.pdbx_seq_one_letter_code
_entity_poly.pdbx_strand_id
1 'polypeptide(L)'
;VKHATVCHLDRIPLSVASSKVNDMSETTQPILMVLDGHSMAFRAFYALPVENFTTSTGQHTNAVHGFVAMLINLLRNEKPTHVAVAWDLAGGTFRTTEYSEYKAGRAAIPPEFPGQIDLIKEVLDALRIVHLSKENYEADDILATLSTRATTEGFKTLLVSGDRDAMQLVNDQVTVLYPRKGVSDLARMTPEAVEEKYLVPPARYPELAALVGESADHLLGVPGVGPKTAVKWLTAYDGLENLIRQADTVKGKAGQSFRDHLDDVIRNRKLNALVRDLDLDLTLAELARHPWDPKATRAVFDTLEFRTLWDRVRAXXXXX
;
A
#
# COMPACT_ATOMS: atom_id res chain seq x y z
N VAL A 1 -40.86 43.14 -29.08
CA VAL A 1 -39.66 43.92 -28.76
C VAL A 1 -39.18 43.65 -27.31
N LYS A 2 -40.13 43.53 -26.37
CA LYS A 2 -39.81 43.32 -24.96
C LYS A 2 -39.40 41.88 -24.64
N HIS A 3 -39.79 40.92 -25.50
CA HIS A 3 -39.49 39.51 -25.22
C HIS A 3 -38.06 39.10 -25.58
N ALA A 4 -37.41 39.80 -26.50
CA ALA A 4 -36.07 39.45 -26.93
C ALA A 4 -35.02 39.81 -25.88
N THR A 5 -35.30 40.82 -25.05
CA THR A 5 -34.33 41.32 -24.07
C THR A 5 -34.25 40.41 -22.84
N VAL A 6 -35.36 39.75 -22.51
CA VAL A 6 -35.39 38.87 -21.32
C VAL A 6 -34.65 37.58 -21.56
N CYS A 7 -34.71 37.04 -22.76
CA CYS A 7 -34.04 35.79 -23.08
C CYS A 7 -32.52 35.91 -23.09
N HIS A 8 -32.00 37.10 -23.32
CA HIS A 8 -30.57 37.33 -23.40
C HIS A 8 -29.89 37.36 -22.02
N LEU A 9 -30.65 37.77 -21.00
CA LEU A 9 -30.10 37.92 -19.66
C LEU A 9 -30.02 36.63 -18.88
N ASP A 10 -30.85 35.65 -19.24
CA ASP A 10 -30.93 34.41 -18.48
C ASP A 10 -29.91 33.39 -18.90
N ARG A 11 -29.31 33.52 -20.09
CA ARG A 11 -28.37 32.48 -20.59
C ARG A 11 -26.95 32.64 -20.07
N ILE A 12 -26.52 33.89 -19.88
CA ILE A 12 -25.13 34.13 -19.51
C ILE A 12 -24.81 33.66 -18.07
N PRO A 13 -25.66 33.96 -17.07
CA PRO A 13 -25.33 33.50 -15.71
C PRO A 13 -25.39 32.01 -15.54
N LEU A 14 -26.23 31.30 -16.29
CA LEU A 14 -26.38 29.87 -16.15
C LEU A 14 -25.14 29.09 -16.67
N SER A 15 -24.58 29.54 -17.79
CA SER A 15 -23.39 28.88 -18.35
C SER A 15 -22.15 29.13 -17.50
N VAL A 16 -22.04 30.33 -16.92
CA VAL A 16 -20.92 30.64 -16.04
C VAL A 16 -21.01 29.85 -14.75
N ALA A 17 -22.21 29.73 -14.19
CA ALA A 17 -22.41 28.94 -12.98
C ALA A 17 -22.12 27.46 -13.21
N SER A 18 -22.51 26.94 -14.38
CA SER A 18 -22.28 25.56 -14.74
C SER A 18 -20.77 25.25 -14.89
N SER A 19 -20.03 26.14 -15.50
CA SER A 19 -18.58 25.94 -15.69
C SER A 19 -17.85 26.04 -14.36
N LYS A 20 -18.28 26.90 -13.45
CA LYS A 20 -17.66 27.01 -12.13
C LYS A 20 -17.90 25.77 -11.30
N VAL A 21 -19.11 25.20 -11.39
CA VAL A 21 -19.44 23.96 -10.67
C VAL A 21 -18.59 22.82 -11.20
N ASN A 22 -18.40 22.73 -12.50
CA ASN A 22 -17.59 21.69 -13.10
C ASN A 22 -16.12 21.81 -12.68
N ASP A 23 -15.60 23.04 -12.64
CA ASP A 23 -14.22 23.26 -12.23
C ASP A 23 -14.01 22.86 -10.76
N MET A 24 -14.97 23.19 -9.91
CA MET A 24 -14.86 22.85 -8.49
C MET A 24 -14.95 21.36 -8.27
N SER A 25 -15.77 20.66 -9.03
CA SER A 25 -15.90 19.22 -8.86
C SER A 25 -14.63 18.48 -9.29
N GLU A 26 -13.89 19.01 -10.28
CA GLU A 26 -12.64 18.40 -10.72
C GLU A 26 -11.51 18.57 -9.70
N THR A 27 -11.54 19.65 -8.92
CA THR A 27 -10.48 19.95 -7.96
C THR A 27 -10.73 19.37 -6.56
N THR A 28 -11.89 18.75 -6.34
CA THR A 28 -12.27 18.33 -5.00
C THR A 28 -12.25 16.82 -4.78
N GLN A 29 -11.78 16.03 -5.76
CA GLN A 29 -11.70 14.59 -5.53
C GLN A 29 -10.70 14.31 -4.40
N PRO A 30 -11.15 13.63 -3.32
CA PRO A 30 -10.22 13.36 -2.22
C PRO A 30 -9.23 12.28 -2.58
N ILE A 31 -8.08 12.34 -1.94
CA ILE A 31 -6.99 11.37 -2.13
C ILE A 31 -6.68 10.73 -0.79
N LEU A 32 -6.82 9.42 -0.72
CA LEU A 32 -6.42 8.64 0.45
C LEU A 32 -5.03 8.06 0.21
N MET A 33 -4.13 8.22 1.18
CA MET A 33 -2.84 7.55 1.14
C MET A 33 -2.74 6.63 2.34
N VAL A 34 -2.46 5.34 2.09
CA VAL A 34 -2.28 4.36 3.16
C VAL A 34 -0.90 3.74 3.01
N LEU A 35 -0.13 3.77 4.10
CA LEU A 35 1.22 3.21 4.10
C LEU A 35 1.23 1.90 4.87
N ASP A 36 1.97 0.93 4.32
CA ASP A 36 2.28 -0.30 5.05
C ASP A 36 3.45 0.02 5.99
N GLY A 37 3.15 0.20 7.28
CA GLY A 37 4.12 0.69 8.24
C GLY A 37 5.33 -0.20 8.39
N HIS A 38 5.13 -1.48 8.61
CA HIS A 38 6.26 -2.41 8.81
C HIS A 38 7.11 -2.55 7.56
N SER A 39 6.47 -2.66 6.40
CA SER A 39 7.20 -2.79 5.15
C SER A 39 8.14 -1.60 4.94
N MET A 40 7.63 -0.40 5.14
CA MET A 40 8.41 0.80 4.89
C MET A 40 9.43 1.06 6.00
N ALA A 41 9.10 0.71 7.24
CA ALA A 41 10.06 0.87 8.34
C ALA A 41 11.25 -0.07 8.15
N PHE A 42 11.01 -1.32 7.72
CA PHE A 42 12.09 -2.25 7.43
C PHE A 42 12.99 -1.74 6.31
N ARG A 43 12.39 -1.24 5.25
CA ARG A 43 13.18 -0.70 4.14
C ARG A 43 14.00 0.49 4.57
N ALA A 44 13.42 1.36 5.40
CA ALA A 44 14.16 2.50 5.93
C ALA A 44 15.33 2.06 6.80
N PHE A 45 15.11 1.02 7.61
CA PHE A 45 16.17 0.50 8.47
C PHE A 45 17.37 0.05 7.65
N TYR A 46 17.14 -0.67 6.58
CA TYR A 46 18.24 -1.19 5.77
C TYR A 46 18.82 -0.17 4.80
N ALA A 47 18.13 0.93 4.58
CA ALA A 47 18.61 1.99 3.68
C ALA A 47 19.62 2.92 4.35
N LEU A 48 19.58 3.05 5.68
CA LEU A 48 20.42 4.00 6.40
C LEU A 48 21.29 3.27 7.43
N PRO A 49 22.57 3.64 7.55
CA PRO A 49 23.46 2.94 8.51
C PRO A 49 23.10 3.30 9.95
N VAL A 50 23.04 2.27 10.80
CA VAL A 50 22.67 2.44 12.21
C VAL A 50 23.63 3.39 12.92
N GLU A 51 24.92 3.33 12.56
CA GLU A 51 25.95 4.10 13.23
C GLU A 51 25.73 5.60 13.11
N ASN A 52 25.13 6.04 12.01
CA ASN A 52 24.95 7.46 11.76
C ASN A 52 23.64 7.99 12.32
N PHE A 53 22.79 7.12 12.86
CA PHE A 53 21.47 7.49 13.33
C PHE A 53 21.23 6.89 14.70
N THR A 54 21.96 7.42 15.68
CA THR A 54 21.86 7.00 17.08
C THR A 54 21.87 8.26 17.94
N THR A 55 20.96 8.35 18.89
CA THR A 55 20.93 9.51 19.78
C THR A 55 22.09 9.46 20.77
N SER A 56 22.28 10.58 21.45
CA SER A 56 23.32 10.67 22.49
C SER A 56 23.09 9.68 23.63
N THR A 57 21.87 9.21 23.81
CA THR A 57 21.56 8.23 24.86
C THR A 57 21.63 6.77 24.35
N GLY A 58 21.97 6.58 23.09
CA GLY A 58 22.16 5.24 22.53
C GLY A 58 20.97 4.67 21.77
N GLN A 59 19.90 5.44 21.62
CA GLN A 59 18.73 4.98 20.88
C GLN A 59 18.98 4.99 19.39
N HIS A 60 18.81 3.84 18.73
CA HIS A 60 18.95 3.76 17.28
C HIS A 60 17.71 4.37 16.61
N THR A 61 17.90 5.16 15.56
CA THR A 61 16.84 5.93 14.94
C THR A 61 16.87 5.90 13.41
N ASN A 62 17.63 4.99 12.80
CA ASN A 62 17.74 4.98 11.35
C ASN A 62 16.41 4.68 10.66
N ALA A 63 15.65 3.73 11.19
CA ALA A 63 14.35 3.42 10.59
C ALA A 63 13.37 4.59 10.77
N VAL A 64 13.38 5.21 11.96
CA VAL A 64 12.50 6.35 12.22
C VAL A 64 12.83 7.49 11.25
N HIS A 65 14.12 7.79 11.11
CA HIS A 65 14.55 8.87 10.22
C HIS A 65 14.10 8.63 8.80
N GLY A 66 14.38 7.44 8.26
CA GLY A 66 14.03 7.12 6.89
C GLY A 66 12.53 7.12 6.65
N PHE A 67 11.78 6.56 7.61
CA PHE A 67 10.33 6.53 7.49
C PHE A 67 9.74 7.94 7.49
N VAL A 68 10.18 8.78 8.43
CA VAL A 68 9.65 10.14 8.55
C VAL A 68 10.04 10.99 7.34
N ALA A 69 11.28 10.86 6.87
CA ALA A 69 11.71 11.59 5.68
C ALA A 69 10.86 11.20 4.46
N MET A 70 10.60 9.91 4.29
CA MET A 70 9.74 9.43 3.22
C MET A 70 8.33 9.98 3.36
N LEU A 71 7.79 9.95 4.57
CA LEU A 71 6.44 10.44 4.82
C LEU A 71 6.32 11.92 4.49
N ILE A 72 7.29 12.74 4.92
CA ILE A 72 7.28 14.17 4.61
C ILE A 72 7.28 14.39 3.10
N ASN A 73 8.13 13.65 2.38
CA ASN A 73 8.20 13.78 0.93
C ASN A 73 6.87 13.39 0.27
N LEU A 74 6.26 12.31 0.74
CA LEU A 74 4.99 11.87 0.19
C LEU A 74 3.87 12.88 0.45
N LEU A 75 3.82 13.43 1.66
CA LEU A 75 2.80 14.44 1.98
C LEU A 75 2.96 15.67 1.10
N ARG A 76 4.21 16.08 0.86
CA ARG A 76 4.49 17.24 0.04
C ARG A 76 4.20 17.01 -1.43
N ASN A 77 4.60 15.86 -1.96
CA ASN A 77 4.52 15.58 -3.39
C ASN A 77 3.16 15.11 -3.83
N GLU A 78 2.51 14.29 -3.02
CA GLU A 78 1.21 13.68 -3.41
C GLU A 78 0.02 14.46 -2.89
N LYS A 79 0.21 15.26 -1.87
CA LYS A 79 -0.83 16.13 -1.27
C LYS A 79 -2.11 15.36 -0.97
N PRO A 80 -2.03 14.24 -0.24
CA PRO A 80 -3.25 13.51 0.09
C PRO A 80 -4.15 14.32 1.02
N THR A 81 -5.45 14.12 0.90
CA THR A 81 -6.40 14.73 1.82
C THR A 81 -6.64 13.87 3.04
N HIS A 82 -6.39 12.58 2.93
CA HIS A 82 -6.60 11.58 4.00
C HIS A 82 -5.38 10.67 4.04
N VAL A 83 -4.94 10.31 5.24
CA VAL A 83 -3.74 9.48 5.41
C VAL A 83 -3.96 8.48 6.53
N ALA A 84 -3.44 7.28 6.37
CA ALA A 84 -3.42 6.28 7.42
C ALA A 84 -2.16 5.43 7.27
N VAL A 85 -1.68 4.88 8.39
CA VAL A 85 -0.57 3.92 8.39
C VAL A 85 -1.08 2.63 9.02
N ALA A 86 -0.87 1.52 8.34
CA ALA A 86 -1.31 0.21 8.81
C ALA A 86 -0.11 -0.57 9.36
N TRP A 87 -0.33 -1.24 10.48
CA TRP A 87 0.71 -2.02 11.15
C TRP A 87 0.29 -3.46 11.28
N ASP A 88 1.27 -4.37 11.24
CA ASP A 88 1.06 -5.75 11.63
C ASP A 88 1.15 -5.87 13.15
N LEU A 89 0.42 -6.81 13.71
CA LEU A 89 0.54 -7.15 15.11
C LEU A 89 1.43 -8.37 15.28
N ALA A 90 2.06 -8.49 16.43
CA ALA A 90 2.81 -9.69 16.78
C ALA A 90 1.84 -10.86 16.88
N GLY A 91 2.35 -12.05 16.65
CA GLY A 91 1.54 -13.26 16.70
C GLY A 91 0.99 -13.62 15.33
N GLY A 92 0.25 -14.69 15.30
CA GLY A 92 -0.24 -15.23 14.05
C GLY A 92 -1.48 -14.54 13.51
N THR A 93 -1.81 -14.87 12.28
CA THR A 93 -3.02 -14.40 11.62
C THR A 93 -3.81 -15.62 11.16
N PHE A 94 -4.97 -15.37 10.52
CA PHE A 94 -5.75 -16.47 9.97
C PHE A 94 -4.93 -17.29 8.96
N ARG A 95 -3.94 -16.65 8.29
CA ARG A 95 -3.11 -17.35 7.33
C ARG A 95 -2.20 -18.37 8.01
N THR A 96 -1.57 -18.00 9.12
CA THR A 96 -0.73 -18.97 9.85
C THR A 96 -1.54 -20.06 10.52
N THR A 97 -2.77 -19.75 10.89
CA THR A 97 -3.68 -20.79 11.40
C THR A 97 -3.99 -21.82 10.31
N GLU A 98 -4.22 -21.34 9.09
CA GLU A 98 -4.55 -22.22 7.97
C GLU A 98 -3.34 -22.98 7.47
N TYR A 99 -2.16 -22.35 7.47
CA TYR A 99 -0.93 -22.94 6.95
C TYR A 99 0.23 -22.45 7.81
N SER A 100 0.69 -23.31 8.72
CA SER A 100 1.69 -22.89 9.71
C SER A 100 3.03 -22.50 9.09
N GLU A 101 3.32 -22.98 7.87
CA GLU A 101 4.55 -22.63 7.18
C GLU A 101 4.53 -21.22 6.57
N TYR A 102 3.34 -20.60 6.51
CA TYR A 102 3.22 -19.26 5.93
C TYR A 102 4.12 -18.29 6.69
N LYS A 103 5.07 -17.70 5.95
CA LYS A 103 6.05 -16.75 6.50
C LYS A 103 6.90 -17.31 7.64
N ALA A 104 6.89 -18.62 7.84
CA ALA A 104 7.72 -19.24 8.86
C ALA A 104 9.20 -19.15 8.48
N GLY A 105 10.07 -19.11 9.47
CA GLY A 105 11.51 -19.14 9.25
C GLY A 105 12.10 -17.87 8.67
N ARG A 106 11.40 -16.76 8.77
CA ARG A 106 11.96 -15.47 8.34
C ARG A 106 13.18 -15.14 9.19
N ALA A 107 14.11 -14.39 8.61
CA ALA A 107 15.33 -14.00 9.29
C ALA A 107 14.99 -13.24 10.57
N ALA A 108 15.84 -13.41 11.59
CA ALA A 108 15.65 -12.72 12.86
C ALA A 108 15.66 -11.20 12.68
N ILE A 109 14.83 -10.51 13.43
CA ILE A 109 14.79 -9.06 13.42
C ILE A 109 16.08 -8.52 14.03
N PRO A 110 16.76 -7.57 13.36
CA PRO A 110 17.97 -7.00 13.95
C PRO A 110 17.70 -6.39 15.32
N PRO A 111 18.62 -6.51 16.26
CA PRO A 111 18.36 -6.00 17.61
C PRO A 111 18.18 -4.50 17.69
N GLU A 112 18.68 -3.74 16.70
CA GLU A 112 18.53 -2.29 16.69
C GLU A 112 17.16 -1.84 16.21
N PHE A 113 16.35 -2.74 15.64
CA PHE A 113 15.09 -2.37 15.01
C PHE A 113 13.89 -2.22 15.96
N PRO A 114 13.67 -3.13 16.93
CA PRO A 114 12.35 -3.23 17.57
C PRO A 114 11.80 -1.95 18.19
N GLY A 115 12.57 -1.20 18.93
CA GLY A 115 12.08 0.01 19.57
C GLY A 115 11.70 1.11 18.59
N GLN A 116 12.17 1.02 17.36
CA GLN A 116 11.96 2.10 16.40
C GLN A 116 10.53 2.16 15.88
N ILE A 117 9.82 1.03 15.85
CA ILE A 117 8.40 1.06 15.44
C ILE A 117 7.59 1.93 16.42
N ASP A 118 7.83 1.77 17.70
CA ASP A 118 7.12 2.59 18.72
C ASP A 118 7.45 4.07 18.54
N LEU A 119 8.69 4.38 18.20
CA LEU A 119 9.08 5.76 17.96
C LEU A 119 8.40 6.36 16.73
N ILE A 120 8.27 5.55 15.67
CA ILE A 120 7.52 5.99 14.49
C ILE A 120 6.07 6.29 14.87
N LYS A 121 5.47 5.43 15.67
CA LYS A 121 4.09 5.66 16.12
C LYS A 121 3.96 6.95 16.92
N GLU A 122 4.97 7.27 17.76
CA GLU A 122 4.95 8.53 18.48
C GLU A 122 5.00 9.74 17.55
N VAL A 123 5.81 9.65 16.48
CA VAL A 123 5.85 10.72 15.49
C VAL A 123 4.49 10.85 14.80
N LEU A 124 3.89 9.73 14.41
CA LEU A 124 2.58 9.77 13.76
C LEU A 124 1.52 10.39 14.66
N ASP A 125 1.55 10.06 15.95
CA ASP A 125 0.59 10.64 16.90
C ASP A 125 0.77 12.16 17.01
N ALA A 126 2.02 12.63 17.07
CA ALA A 126 2.29 14.06 17.13
C ALA A 126 1.85 14.78 15.87
N LEU A 127 1.99 14.12 14.72
CA LEU A 127 1.53 14.66 13.44
C LEU A 127 0.04 14.47 13.22
N ARG A 128 -0.63 13.81 14.16
CA ARG A 128 -2.06 13.53 14.12
C ARG A 128 -2.46 12.72 12.88
N ILE A 129 -1.61 11.76 12.54
CA ILE A 129 -1.87 10.81 11.47
C ILE A 129 -2.37 9.51 12.09
N VAL A 130 -3.53 9.05 11.64
CA VAL A 130 -4.13 7.82 12.15
C VAL A 130 -3.28 6.63 11.76
N HIS A 131 -3.05 5.73 12.72
CA HIS A 131 -2.44 4.45 12.42
C HIS A 131 -3.20 3.35 13.14
N LEU A 132 -3.20 2.16 12.55
CA LEU A 132 -4.07 1.11 13.06
C LEU A 132 -3.50 -0.26 12.71
N SER A 133 -4.00 -1.23 13.44
CA SER A 133 -3.74 -2.65 13.18
C SER A 133 -5.04 -3.41 13.41
N LYS A 134 -5.08 -4.67 12.99
CA LYS A 134 -6.28 -5.48 13.17
C LYS A 134 -5.85 -6.88 13.57
N GLU A 135 -6.32 -7.30 14.73
CA GLU A 135 -6.01 -8.64 15.24
C GLU A 135 -6.42 -9.71 14.25
N ASN A 136 -5.57 -10.70 14.06
CA ASN A 136 -5.79 -11.83 13.17
C ASN A 136 -5.55 -11.51 11.67
N TYR A 137 -5.23 -10.27 11.34
CA TYR A 137 -5.03 -9.84 9.95
C TYR A 137 -3.72 -9.09 9.79
N GLU A 138 -3.30 -8.93 8.54
CA GLU A 138 -2.05 -8.25 8.22
C GLU A 138 -2.33 -6.81 7.80
N ALA A 139 -1.28 -5.98 7.83
CA ALA A 139 -1.39 -4.62 7.32
C ALA A 139 -1.91 -4.61 5.88
N ASP A 140 -1.51 -5.60 5.07
CA ASP A 140 -1.98 -5.70 3.68
C ASP A 140 -3.49 -5.79 3.59
N ASP A 141 -4.12 -6.49 4.53
CA ASP A 141 -5.58 -6.59 4.54
C ASP A 141 -6.23 -5.25 4.88
N ILE A 142 -5.57 -4.46 5.72
CA ILE A 142 -6.06 -3.10 6.02
C ILE A 142 -5.94 -2.23 4.76
N LEU A 143 -4.81 -2.32 4.06
CA LEU A 143 -4.66 -1.58 2.80
C LEU A 143 -5.76 -1.98 1.81
N ALA A 144 -6.04 -3.27 1.70
CA ALA A 144 -7.06 -3.77 0.79
C ALA A 144 -8.44 -3.26 1.17
N THR A 145 -8.76 -3.27 2.46
CA THR A 145 -10.06 -2.83 2.93
C THR A 145 -10.25 -1.33 2.70
N LEU A 146 -9.25 -0.53 3.09
CA LEU A 146 -9.36 0.92 2.95
C LEU A 146 -9.40 1.35 1.50
N SER A 147 -8.60 0.73 0.63
CA SER A 147 -8.62 1.10 -0.79
C SER A 147 -9.94 0.72 -1.45
N THR A 148 -10.53 -0.39 -1.03
CA THR A 148 -11.83 -0.81 -1.56
C THR A 148 -12.93 0.17 -1.14
N ARG A 149 -12.95 0.55 0.15
CA ARG A 149 -13.91 1.54 0.63
C ARG A 149 -13.73 2.88 -0.09
N ALA A 150 -12.47 3.30 -0.23
CA ALA A 150 -12.17 4.59 -0.84
C ALA A 150 -12.66 4.64 -2.28
N THR A 151 -12.45 3.55 -3.03
CA THR A 151 -12.92 3.48 -4.41
C THR A 151 -14.44 3.64 -4.46
N THR A 152 -15.16 2.95 -3.58
CA THR A 152 -16.62 3.03 -3.52
C THR A 152 -17.07 4.45 -3.20
N GLU A 153 -16.32 5.17 -2.36
CA GLU A 153 -16.72 6.51 -1.93
C GLU A 153 -16.16 7.63 -2.81
N GLY A 154 -15.56 7.29 -3.94
CA GLY A 154 -15.13 8.28 -4.91
C GLY A 154 -13.75 8.88 -4.70
N PHE A 155 -12.93 8.25 -3.88
CA PHE A 155 -11.55 8.68 -3.64
C PHE A 155 -10.61 8.14 -4.70
N LYS A 156 -9.52 8.86 -4.93
CA LYS A 156 -8.32 8.25 -5.47
C LYS A 156 -7.49 7.73 -4.30
N THR A 157 -6.76 6.64 -4.51
CA THR A 157 -6.01 6.01 -3.43
C THR A 157 -4.57 5.75 -3.86
N LEU A 158 -3.65 6.04 -2.94
CA LEU A 158 -2.23 5.71 -3.08
C LEU A 158 -1.89 4.74 -1.96
N LEU A 159 -1.39 3.57 -2.33
CA LEU A 159 -0.95 2.57 -1.35
C LEU A 159 0.57 2.50 -1.40
N VAL A 160 1.21 2.76 -0.27
CA VAL A 160 2.68 2.75 -0.20
C VAL A 160 3.11 1.45 0.47
N SER A 161 3.65 0.54 -0.31
CA SER A 161 3.99 -0.79 0.19
C SER A 161 5.08 -1.43 -0.65
N GLY A 162 5.95 -2.18 0.01
CA GLY A 162 6.94 -3.01 -0.66
C GLY A 162 6.52 -4.46 -0.82
N ASP A 163 5.28 -4.77 -0.54
CA ASP A 163 4.75 -6.13 -0.70
C ASP A 163 4.07 -6.24 -2.06
N ARG A 164 4.54 -7.20 -2.88
CA ARG A 164 3.98 -7.36 -4.23
C ARG A 164 2.53 -7.81 -4.23
N ASP A 165 2.06 -8.40 -3.14
CA ASP A 165 0.64 -8.77 -3.09
C ASP A 165 -0.28 -7.56 -3.20
N ALA A 166 0.21 -6.36 -2.88
CA ALA A 166 -0.59 -5.15 -3.04
C ALA A 166 -0.93 -4.86 -4.50
N MET A 167 -0.19 -5.44 -5.45
CA MET A 167 -0.47 -5.21 -6.88
C MET A 167 -1.88 -5.63 -7.25
N GLN A 168 -2.45 -6.61 -6.56
CA GLN A 168 -3.82 -7.04 -6.86
C GLN A 168 -4.86 -5.96 -6.57
N LEU A 169 -4.47 -4.92 -5.83
CA LEU A 169 -5.38 -3.84 -5.45
C LEU A 169 -5.42 -2.70 -6.49
N VAL A 170 -4.49 -2.72 -7.44
CA VAL A 170 -4.37 -1.63 -8.42
C VAL A 170 -5.57 -1.63 -9.36
N ASN A 171 -6.13 -0.45 -9.59
CA ASN A 171 -7.16 -0.25 -10.59
C ASN A 171 -7.10 1.22 -11.04
N ASP A 172 -8.12 1.69 -11.75
CA ASP A 172 -8.09 3.07 -12.26
C ASP A 172 -8.09 4.12 -11.14
N GLN A 173 -8.54 3.75 -9.94
CA GLN A 173 -8.59 4.67 -8.80
C GLN A 173 -7.51 4.39 -7.76
N VAL A 174 -6.82 3.25 -7.86
CA VAL A 174 -5.85 2.84 -6.84
C VAL A 174 -4.49 2.62 -7.50
N THR A 175 -3.48 3.37 -7.04
CA THR A 175 -2.10 3.25 -7.48
C THR A 175 -1.27 2.75 -6.31
N VAL A 176 -0.35 1.82 -6.56
CA VAL A 176 0.62 1.38 -5.56
C VAL A 176 1.93 2.12 -5.81
N LEU A 177 2.44 2.76 -4.77
CA LEU A 177 3.78 3.35 -4.78
C LEU A 177 4.73 2.30 -4.20
N TYR A 178 5.53 1.71 -5.05
CA TYR A 178 6.34 0.54 -4.73
C TYR A 178 7.80 0.93 -4.70
N PRO A 179 8.51 0.68 -3.60
CA PRO A 179 9.92 1.08 -3.52
C PRO A 179 10.79 0.27 -4.48
N ARG A 180 11.57 0.99 -5.30
CA ARG A 180 12.58 0.38 -6.15
C ARG A 180 13.90 0.27 -5.43
N LYS A 181 14.26 1.31 -4.68
CA LYS A 181 15.56 1.40 -4.02
C LYS A 181 15.38 2.21 -2.74
N GLY A 182 15.60 1.58 -1.60
CA GLY A 182 15.37 2.24 -0.32
C GLY A 182 13.92 2.63 -0.14
N VAL A 183 13.67 3.83 0.35
CA VAL A 183 12.31 4.35 0.56
C VAL A 183 12.06 5.66 -0.20
N SER A 184 13.03 6.16 -0.94
CA SER A 184 12.88 7.46 -1.62
C SER A 184 12.57 7.33 -3.11
N ASP A 185 12.82 6.16 -3.70
CA ASP A 185 12.61 5.94 -5.13
C ASP A 185 11.42 4.98 -5.27
N LEU A 186 10.23 5.53 -5.50
CA LEU A 186 9.00 4.76 -5.56
C LEU A 186 8.47 4.70 -6.99
N ALA A 187 8.22 3.49 -7.47
CA ALA A 187 7.57 3.30 -8.77
C ALA A 187 6.06 3.45 -8.62
N ARG A 188 5.44 4.14 -9.56
CA ARG A 188 3.99 4.30 -9.58
C ARG A 188 3.39 3.13 -10.35
N MET A 189 2.76 2.22 -9.64
CA MET A 189 2.18 1.02 -10.25
C MET A 189 0.72 1.27 -10.53
N THR A 190 0.46 1.66 -11.77
CA THR A 190 -0.88 1.79 -12.35
C THR A 190 -1.25 0.46 -13.02
N PRO A 191 -2.49 0.30 -13.50
CA PRO A 191 -2.82 -0.94 -14.22
C PRO A 191 -1.87 -1.20 -15.39
N GLU A 192 -1.51 -0.15 -16.11
CA GLU A 192 -0.59 -0.28 -17.24
C GLU A 192 0.81 -0.70 -16.79
N ALA A 193 1.29 -0.14 -15.68
CA ALA A 193 2.62 -0.48 -15.16
C ALA A 193 2.66 -1.91 -14.64
N VAL A 194 1.59 -2.36 -13.99
CA VAL A 194 1.50 -3.75 -13.52
C VAL A 194 1.54 -4.70 -14.70
N GLU A 195 0.76 -4.40 -15.73
CA GLU A 195 0.71 -5.27 -16.92
C GLU A 195 2.04 -5.29 -17.66
N GLU A 196 2.72 -4.15 -17.73
CA GLU A 196 4.02 -4.09 -18.37
C GLU A 196 5.05 -4.93 -17.62
N LYS A 197 5.03 -4.88 -16.29
CA LYS A 197 6.03 -5.55 -15.49
C LYS A 197 5.74 -7.04 -15.32
N TYR A 198 4.48 -7.40 -15.06
CA TYR A 198 4.12 -8.77 -14.70
C TYR A 198 3.39 -9.52 -15.80
N LEU A 199 3.03 -8.83 -16.88
CA LEU A 199 2.40 -9.40 -18.07
C LEU A 199 1.01 -9.96 -17.83
N VAL A 200 0.38 -9.55 -16.71
CA VAL A 200 -1.00 -9.86 -16.40
C VAL A 200 -1.65 -8.60 -15.82
N PRO A 201 -2.98 -8.47 -15.94
CA PRO A 201 -3.64 -7.35 -15.26
C PRO A 201 -3.58 -7.50 -13.73
N PRO A 202 -3.77 -6.40 -12.99
CA PRO A 202 -3.64 -6.45 -11.53
C PRO A 202 -4.44 -7.56 -10.85
N ALA A 203 -5.70 -7.74 -11.26
CA ALA A 203 -6.54 -8.75 -10.61
C ALA A 203 -6.01 -10.16 -10.80
N ARG A 204 -5.20 -10.37 -11.83
CA ARG A 204 -4.63 -11.68 -12.12
C ARG A 204 -3.25 -11.89 -11.49
N TYR A 205 -2.67 -10.84 -10.91
CA TYR A 205 -1.35 -11.00 -10.29
C TYR A 205 -1.33 -12.10 -9.22
N PRO A 206 -2.30 -12.19 -8.32
CA PRO A 206 -2.23 -13.28 -7.33
C PRO A 206 -2.34 -14.67 -7.93
N GLU A 207 -2.98 -14.81 -9.09
CA GLU A 207 -2.99 -16.10 -9.79
C GLU A 207 -1.60 -16.44 -10.32
N LEU A 208 -0.92 -15.47 -10.88
CA LEU A 208 0.47 -15.64 -11.31
C LEU A 208 1.34 -16.05 -10.12
N ALA A 209 1.22 -15.34 -9.02
CA ALA A 209 2.00 -15.63 -7.82
C ALA A 209 1.71 -17.00 -7.27
N ALA A 210 0.46 -17.47 -7.35
CA ALA A 210 0.12 -18.80 -6.87
C ALA A 210 0.83 -19.89 -7.67
N LEU A 211 1.00 -19.68 -8.98
CA LEU A 211 1.68 -20.64 -9.83
C LEU A 211 3.20 -20.62 -9.65
N VAL A 212 3.76 -19.43 -9.58
CA VAL A 212 5.22 -19.28 -9.49
C VAL A 212 5.72 -19.46 -8.06
N GLY A 213 4.87 -19.16 -7.09
CA GLY A 213 5.23 -19.20 -5.68
C GLY A 213 5.74 -17.85 -5.19
N GLU A 214 5.79 -17.73 -3.89
CA GLU A 214 6.29 -16.53 -3.21
C GLU A 214 7.20 -17.00 -2.09
N SER A 215 8.51 -17.08 -2.39
CA SER A 215 9.45 -17.67 -1.44
C SER A 215 9.52 -16.89 -0.13
N ALA A 216 9.36 -15.56 -0.20
CA ALA A 216 9.39 -14.74 1.02
C ALA A 216 8.26 -15.11 1.98
N ASP A 217 7.15 -15.65 1.46
CA ASP A 217 6.01 -16.05 2.27
C ASP A 217 5.98 -17.58 2.48
N HIS A 218 7.00 -18.29 2.04
CA HIS A 218 7.07 -19.75 2.09
C HIS A 218 5.94 -20.42 1.28
N LEU A 219 5.51 -19.77 0.22
CA LEU A 219 4.51 -20.36 -0.67
C LEU A 219 5.23 -20.98 -1.85
N LEU A 220 5.20 -22.31 -1.92
CA LEU A 220 5.92 -23.06 -2.94
C LEU A 220 5.19 -23.00 -4.27
N GLY A 221 5.90 -22.63 -5.32
CA GLY A 221 5.35 -22.65 -6.66
C GLY A 221 5.42 -24.03 -7.28
N VAL A 222 4.89 -24.14 -8.49
CA VAL A 222 4.94 -25.37 -9.26
C VAL A 222 6.36 -25.55 -9.77
N PRO A 223 7.03 -26.65 -9.42
CA PRO A 223 8.40 -26.85 -9.92
C PRO A 223 8.44 -26.83 -11.45
N GLY A 224 9.40 -26.11 -11.99
CA GLY A 224 9.57 -25.99 -13.44
C GLY A 224 8.68 -24.95 -14.10
N VAL A 225 7.85 -24.25 -13.35
CA VAL A 225 6.96 -23.24 -13.89
C VAL A 225 7.43 -21.87 -13.42
N GLY A 226 7.97 -21.08 -14.33
CA GLY A 226 8.35 -19.72 -14.08
C GLY A 226 7.30 -18.74 -14.57
N PRO A 227 7.60 -17.44 -14.50
CA PRO A 227 6.63 -16.43 -14.91
C PRO A 227 6.14 -16.56 -16.35
N LYS A 228 7.04 -16.87 -17.28
CA LYS A 228 6.64 -16.96 -18.69
C LYS A 228 5.61 -18.07 -18.91
N THR A 229 5.86 -19.24 -18.35
CA THR A 229 4.94 -20.37 -18.49
C THR A 229 3.62 -20.04 -17.80
N ALA A 230 3.68 -19.47 -16.60
CA ALA A 230 2.48 -19.14 -15.85
C ALA A 230 1.62 -18.11 -16.59
N VAL A 231 2.24 -17.07 -17.15
CA VAL A 231 1.50 -16.06 -17.92
C VAL A 231 0.86 -16.70 -19.14
N LYS A 232 1.61 -17.54 -19.84
CA LYS A 232 1.09 -18.23 -21.05
C LYS A 232 -0.17 -19.04 -20.68
N TRP A 233 -0.11 -19.79 -19.60
CA TRP A 233 -1.25 -20.60 -19.16
C TRP A 233 -2.44 -19.74 -18.77
N LEU A 234 -2.19 -18.70 -17.97
CA LEU A 234 -3.28 -17.84 -17.51
C LEU A 234 -3.98 -17.15 -18.68
N THR A 235 -3.19 -16.77 -19.69
CA THR A 235 -3.76 -16.15 -20.88
C THR A 235 -4.55 -17.18 -21.70
N ALA A 236 -3.97 -18.35 -21.92
CA ALA A 236 -4.61 -19.37 -22.76
C ALA A 236 -5.91 -19.88 -22.16
N TYR A 237 -5.95 -20.04 -20.85
CA TYR A 237 -7.11 -20.60 -20.16
C TYR A 237 -8.03 -19.52 -19.58
N ASP A 238 -7.66 -18.25 -19.75
CA ASP A 238 -8.42 -17.11 -19.24
C ASP A 238 -8.62 -17.20 -17.73
N GLY A 239 -7.53 -17.44 -17.00
CA GLY A 239 -7.52 -17.41 -15.58
C GLY A 239 -7.22 -18.73 -14.92
N LEU A 240 -6.88 -18.64 -13.62
CA LEU A 240 -6.45 -19.80 -12.85
C LEU A 240 -7.59 -20.79 -12.61
N GLU A 241 -8.78 -20.31 -12.40
CA GLU A 241 -9.92 -21.22 -12.13
C GLU A 241 -10.15 -22.17 -13.30
N ASN A 242 -10.13 -21.62 -14.53
CA ASN A 242 -10.27 -22.44 -15.72
C ASN A 242 -9.09 -23.36 -15.90
N LEU A 243 -7.89 -22.86 -15.63
CA LEU A 243 -6.67 -23.66 -15.74
C LEU A 243 -6.75 -24.89 -14.82
N ILE A 244 -7.18 -24.69 -13.58
CA ILE A 244 -7.31 -25.77 -12.63
C ILE A 244 -8.38 -26.77 -13.11
N ARG A 245 -9.52 -26.24 -13.58
CA ARG A 245 -10.61 -27.08 -14.05
C ARG A 245 -10.18 -27.95 -15.24
N GLN A 246 -9.29 -27.42 -16.08
CA GLN A 246 -8.83 -28.10 -17.27
C GLN A 246 -7.39 -28.58 -17.14
N ALA A 247 -6.95 -28.90 -15.93
CA ALA A 247 -5.57 -29.29 -15.66
C ALA A 247 -5.10 -30.46 -16.54
N ASP A 248 -6.02 -31.37 -16.86
CA ASP A 248 -5.68 -32.56 -17.66
C ASP A 248 -5.28 -32.19 -19.09
N THR A 249 -5.65 -31.03 -19.57
CA THR A 249 -5.32 -30.61 -20.93
C THR A 249 -3.98 -29.91 -21.05
N VAL A 250 -3.34 -29.58 -19.92
CA VAL A 250 -2.07 -28.84 -19.96
C VAL A 250 -0.95 -29.81 -20.31
N LYS A 251 -0.24 -29.51 -21.39
CA LYS A 251 0.71 -30.45 -21.98
C LYS A 251 2.11 -30.30 -21.40
N GLY A 252 2.90 -31.34 -21.62
CA GLY A 252 4.31 -31.34 -21.32
C GLY A 252 4.64 -31.64 -19.87
N LYS A 253 5.95 -31.58 -19.57
CA LYS A 253 6.42 -31.83 -18.21
C LYS A 253 5.88 -30.80 -17.23
N ALA A 254 5.81 -29.55 -17.67
CA ALA A 254 5.26 -28.50 -16.81
C ALA A 254 3.79 -28.75 -16.49
N GLY A 255 3.03 -29.26 -17.46
CA GLY A 255 1.62 -29.62 -17.21
C GLY A 255 1.50 -30.72 -16.19
N GLN A 256 2.37 -31.73 -16.28
CA GLN A 256 2.36 -32.80 -15.29
C GLN A 256 2.74 -32.28 -13.91
N SER A 257 3.77 -31.42 -13.84
CA SER A 257 4.16 -30.80 -12.58
C SER A 257 3.02 -30.01 -11.97
N PHE A 258 2.29 -29.28 -12.80
CA PHE A 258 1.11 -28.53 -12.34
C PHE A 258 0.07 -29.45 -11.72
N ARG A 259 -0.26 -30.54 -12.43
CA ARG A 259 -1.24 -31.51 -11.89
C ARG A 259 -0.75 -32.11 -10.57
N ASP A 260 0.53 -32.39 -10.47
CA ASP A 260 1.09 -32.99 -9.26
C ASP A 260 1.10 -32.02 -8.08
N HIS A 261 1.01 -30.71 -8.34
CA HIS A 261 1.11 -29.68 -7.31
C HIS A 261 -0.13 -28.79 -7.22
N LEU A 262 -1.27 -29.30 -7.69
CA LEU A 262 -2.52 -28.55 -7.66
C LEU A 262 -2.89 -28.07 -6.25
N ASP A 263 -2.69 -28.92 -5.25
CA ASP A 263 -3.04 -28.54 -3.88
C ASP A 263 -2.22 -27.34 -3.41
N ASP A 264 -0.94 -27.29 -3.80
CA ASP A 264 -0.09 -26.13 -3.45
C ASP A 264 -0.59 -24.87 -4.10
N VAL A 265 -0.98 -24.95 -5.37
CA VAL A 265 -1.47 -23.79 -6.10
C VAL A 265 -2.76 -23.25 -5.48
N ILE A 266 -3.69 -24.16 -5.18
CA ILE A 266 -4.97 -23.77 -4.58
C ILE A 266 -4.73 -23.11 -3.22
N ARG A 267 -3.86 -23.70 -2.40
CA ARG A 267 -3.52 -23.12 -1.10
C ARG A 267 -2.87 -21.75 -1.25
N ASN A 268 -1.91 -21.63 -2.18
CA ASN A 268 -1.24 -20.34 -2.40
C ASN A 268 -2.23 -19.26 -2.77
N ARG A 269 -3.15 -19.57 -3.67
CA ARG A 269 -4.14 -18.57 -4.10
C ARG A 269 -5.06 -18.15 -2.98
N LYS A 270 -5.41 -19.09 -2.12
CA LYS A 270 -6.25 -18.79 -0.96
C LYS A 270 -5.51 -17.86 0.01
N LEU A 271 -4.23 -18.12 0.24
CA LEU A 271 -3.45 -17.36 1.22
C LEU A 271 -3.04 -15.98 0.70
N ASN A 272 -2.82 -15.82 -0.62
CA ASN A 272 -2.39 -14.52 -1.12
C ASN A 272 -3.56 -13.60 -1.48
N ALA A 273 -4.79 -14.04 -1.30
CA ALA A 273 -5.95 -13.18 -1.48
C ALA A 273 -6.04 -12.21 -0.29
N LEU A 274 -6.06 -10.93 -0.57
CA LEU A 274 -6.16 -9.93 0.48
C LEU A 274 -7.63 -9.74 0.87
N VAL A 275 -7.86 -9.56 2.16
CA VAL A 275 -9.21 -9.38 2.69
C VAL A 275 -9.61 -7.93 2.52
N ARG A 276 -10.74 -7.69 1.83
CA ARG A 276 -11.15 -6.34 1.44
C ARG A 276 -12.31 -5.79 2.26
N ASP A 277 -12.80 -6.54 3.24
CA ASP A 277 -14.02 -6.16 3.96
C ASP A 277 -13.87 -6.28 5.47
N LEU A 278 -12.69 -5.93 5.99
CA LEU A 278 -12.47 -5.93 7.42
C LEU A 278 -13.35 -4.91 8.13
N ASP A 279 -13.77 -5.26 9.33
CA ASP A 279 -14.45 -4.32 10.23
C ASP A 279 -13.35 -3.54 10.97
N LEU A 280 -13.09 -2.32 10.52
CA LEU A 280 -11.99 -1.51 11.06
C LEU A 280 -12.43 -0.49 12.10
N ASP A 281 -13.72 -0.39 12.35
CA ASP A 281 -14.24 0.48 13.39
C ASP A 281 -13.83 1.95 13.22
N LEU A 282 -13.76 2.39 11.96
CA LEU A 282 -13.51 3.78 11.61
C LEU A 282 -14.10 4.09 10.24
N THR A 283 -14.30 5.38 9.98
CA THR A 283 -14.76 5.85 8.68
C THR A 283 -13.61 6.54 7.94
N LEU A 284 -13.76 6.70 6.64
CA LEU A 284 -12.75 7.42 5.86
C LEU A 284 -12.64 8.88 6.30
N ALA A 285 -13.75 9.48 6.73
CA ALA A 285 -13.72 10.87 7.22
C ALA A 285 -12.77 11.03 8.39
N GLU A 286 -12.64 10.00 9.23
CA GLU A 286 -11.74 10.05 10.38
C GLU A 286 -10.27 10.06 9.98
N LEU A 287 -9.95 9.74 8.72
CA LEU A 287 -8.58 9.75 8.23
C LEU A 287 -8.17 11.09 7.63
N ALA A 288 -9.08 12.07 7.59
CA ALA A 288 -8.77 13.39 7.04
C ALA A 288 -7.57 13.99 7.77
N ARG A 289 -6.74 14.67 7.01
CA ARG A 289 -5.57 15.32 7.59
C ARG A 289 -5.99 16.48 8.47
N HIS A 290 -5.30 16.61 9.61
CA HIS A 290 -5.53 17.66 10.59
C HIS A 290 -4.24 18.43 10.80
N PRO A 291 -4.33 19.67 11.27
CA PRO A 291 -3.12 20.36 11.69
C PRO A 291 -2.39 19.54 12.76
N TRP A 292 -1.10 19.40 12.58
CA TRP A 292 -0.32 18.66 13.55
C TRP A 292 -0.06 19.52 14.80
N ASP A 293 0.34 18.85 15.88
CA ASP A 293 0.62 19.49 17.16
C ASP A 293 2.08 19.97 17.16
N PRO A 294 2.33 21.27 17.05
CA PRO A 294 3.71 21.74 16.97
C PRO A 294 4.54 21.46 18.22
N LYS A 295 3.94 21.56 19.38
CA LYS A 295 4.66 21.30 20.63
C LYS A 295 5.04 19.83 20.74
N ALA A 296 4.07 18.94 20.53
CA ALA A 296 4.31 17.49 20.62
C ALA A 296 5.32 17.06 19.56
N THR A 297 5.19 17.60 18.35
CA THR A 297 6.08 17.25 17.26
C THR A 297 7.50 17.70 17.57
N ARG A 298 7.67 18.93 18.04
CA ARG A 298 8.98 19.42 18.42
C ARG A 298 9.60 18.57 19.51
N ALA A 299 8.82 18.20 20.50
CA ALA A 299 9.33 17.39 21.62
C ALA A 299 9.84 16.03 21.13
N VAL A 300 9.08 15.37 20.25
CA VAL A 300 9.50 14.07 19.71
C VAL A 300 10.77 14.22 18.87
N PHE A 301 10.80 15.23 18.01
CA PHE A 301 11.97 15.41 17.15
C PHE A 301 13.21 15.81 17.93
N ASP A 302 13.05 16.57 19.01
CA ASP A 302 14.19 16.89 19.89
C ASP A 302 14.72 15.62 20.56
N THR A 303 13.82 14.77 21.05
CA THR A 303 14.21 13.50 21.68
C THR A 303 14.98 12.62 20.70
N LEU A 304 14.54 12.59 19.45
CA LEU A 304 15.19 11.80 18.40
C LEU A 304 16.43 12.49 17.84
N GLU A 305 16.65 13.74 18.20
CA GLU A 305 17.78 14.55 17.72
C GLU A 305 17.73 14.77 16.21
N PHE A 306 16.51 14.97 15.70
CA PHE A 306 16.26 15.18 14.26
C PHE A 306 16.12 16.68 13.99
N ARG A 307 17.23 17.36 13.71
CA ARG A 307 17.18 18.79 13.47
C ARG A 307 16.75 19.13 12.05
N THR A 308 17.39 18.50 11.08
CA THR A 308 17.09 18.77 9.68
C THR A 308 15.66 18.34 9.34
N LEU A 309 15.24 17.17 9.84
CA LEU A 309 13.87 16.72 9.61
C LEU A 309 12.85 17.66 10.25
N TRP A 310 13.17 18.19 11.44
CA TRP A 310 12.28 19.16 12.07
C TRP A 310 12.06 20.38 11.17
N ASP A 311 13.14 20.90 10.58
CA ASP A 311 13.02 22.02 9.65
C ASP A 311 12.16 21.68 8.45
N ARG A 312 12.30 20.46 7.93
CA ARG A 312 11.52 20.02 6.78
C ARG A 312 10.02 19.84 7.14
N VAL A 313 9.74 19.32 8.33
CA VAL A 313 8.36 19.17 8.78
C VAL A 313 7.69 20.53 8.91
N ARG A 314 8.37 21.49 9.52
CA ARG A 314 7.83 22.85 9.64
C ARG A 314 7.53 23.45 8.27
N ALA A 315 8.43 23.32 7.37
CA ALA A 315 8.25 23.84 6.02
C ALA A 315 7.07 23.18 5.29
N UNK A 316 7.15 21.99 5.36
CA UNK A 316 6.13 21.22 4.65
C UNK A 316 4.79 21.21 5.32
N UNK A 317 4.78 21.13 6.49
CA UNK A 317 3.57 21.03 7.25
C UNK A 317 3.03 22.42 7.54
N UNK A 318 3.71 23.20 7.58
CA UNK A 318 3.32 24.53 7.75
C UNK A 318 2.50 25.04 6.65
N UNK A 319 2.63 24.52 5.83
CA UNK A 319 1.88 24.81 4.67
C UNK A 319 0.53 24.25 4.76
N UNK A 320 0.51 23.65 5.49
CA UNK A 320 -0.65 22.98 5.76
C UNK A 320 -1.54 23.53 6.40
#